data_b16ee2f8c8e8287d964ffd779e3bf9f8
#
_entry.id   b16ee2f8c8e8287d964ffd779e3bf9f8
#
_cell.length_a   1.000
_cell.length_b   1.000
_cell.length_c   1.000
_cell.angle_alpha   90.00
_cell.angle_beta   90.00
_cell.angle_gamma   90.00
#
_symmetry.space_group_name_H-M   'P 1'
#
loop_
_entity.id
_entity.type
_entity.pdbx_description
1 polymer ?
#
loop_
_entity_poly.entity_id
_entity_poly.type
_entity_poly.pdbx_seq_one_letter_code
_entity_poly.pdbx_strand_id
1 'polypeptide(L)'
;MQLCIVYAPDTKASGRLLLYSDKNAVKAYDAEAREEHVKTLIEELAADSVQGLTADGAFTYIAAGDSIYRYNTVDACCTHKLQLPGKATVDRMLTARNLLLVVSHTPSGNYHLDMFYKTDLEAIKTFSLSKPAADMAVTGNKLYVLTSADGKSGMDIFDLKNFIQERQVSLGQKGLGVETLVARDARVYGIRPYNPTTEEAAAILEFNTTNHTSKLIGTDGIQAYFEGVPAAVKPMGGDSILLANYNGFTAYDTKTGKIRDGIIMAAGNTVYPTEAVQDTLSQRTYVVYADENAETYQGAVYYSDEFTKEFDIYDLGRTPANLSAVPEFADNEAXXXXSRFSMSPNSYCYEMGTSASAHTIWKSSNFTDHEGDFDIYLRGLEKYPWITQLDNLEDGDIRIEALYRGTVDKDSVITFQVEAIDRAGASTLVGATYTIKAQIVKPTVAQAIKDTTTVLGTDTLRIGLKDVFAYTGTTYGVTLAKTVSANDNAALVRDSIDTATDSLILILTPGKTGMANLAVRYTVTKEGYGEKFVETTFRLVVEDPNAISGSTVAQHFQVLANPFKDHLEIRIPEDGTVTLYDMNGRALMQKQLQAGTNIIPTGTLANGTYLLSYKGETLKVVRE
;
A
#
# COMPACT_ATOMS: atom_id res chain seq x y z
N MET A 1 -30.12 -23.03 -8.68
CA MET A 1 -29.89 -24.39 -9.18
C MET A 1 -28.40 -24.60 -9.24
N GLN A 2 -27.87 -25.42 -8.34
CA GLN A 2 -26.44 -25.68 -8.26
C GLN A 2 -26.11 -26.77 -9.28
N LEU A 3 -25.40 -26.41 -10.35
CA LEU A 3 -24.97 -27.41 -11.31
C LEU A 3 -23.70 -28.07 -10.78
N CYS A 4 -23.84 -29.24 -10.22
CA CYS A 4 -22.72 -30.14 -9.94
C CYS A 4 -22.63 -31.16 -11.06
N ILE A 5 -21.54 -31.11 -11.80
CA ILE A 5 -21.23 -32.20 -12.73
C ILE A 5 -20.43 -33.21 -11.91
N VAL A 6 -21.02 -34.38 -11.74
CA VAL A 6 -20.37 -35.45 -10.98
C VAL A 6 -19.43 -36.19 -11.92
N TYR A 7 -18.14 -36.08 -11.65
CA TYR A 7 -17.15 -36.93 -12.31
C TYR A 7 -17.30 -38.35 -11.82
N ALA A 8 -17.26 -39.30 -12.75
CA ALA A 8 -17.21 -40.71 -12.38
C ALA A 8 -15.94 -40.95 -11.56
N PRO A 9 -16.03 -41.66 -10.43
CA PRO A 9 -14.93 -41.76 -9.49
C PRO A 9 -13.68 -42.52 -9.96
N ASP A 10 -13.66 -42.98 -11.17
CA ASP A 10 -12.54 -43.80 -11.66
C ASP A 10 -11.49 -43.04 -12.44
N THR A 11 -11.63 -41.72 -12.55
CA THR A 11 -10.62 -40.91 -13.26
C THR A 11 -10.07 -39.86 -12.32
N LYS A 12 -9.04 -40.23 -11.60
CA LYS A 12 -8.18 -39.23 -10.93
C LYS A 12 -7.53 -38.41 -12.06
N ALA A 13 -7.90 -37.15 -12.16
CA ALA A 13 -7.17 -36.24 -13.02
C ALA A 13 -5.71 -36.25 -12.55
N SER A 14 -4.80 -36.49 -13.46
CA SER A 14 -3.37 -36.60 -13.13
C SER A 14 -2.75 -35.27 -12.74
N GLY A 15 -3.50 -34.18 -12.83
CA GLY A 15 -3.02 -32.86 -12.50
C GLY A 15 -2.39 -32.09 -13.66
N ARG A 16 -2.14 -32.74 -14.78
CA ARG A 16 -1.60 -32.06 -15.98
C ARG A 16 -2.68 -31.96 -17.04
N LEU A 17 -3.51 -30.93 -16.95
CA LEU A 17 -4.63 -30.74 -17.86
C LEU A 17 -4.41 -29.55 -18.79
N LEU A 18 -4.69 -29.74 -20.06
CA LEU A 18 -4.92 -28.64 -20.99
C LEU A 18 -6.41 -28.33 -20.98
N LEU A 19 -6.79 -27.19 -20.47
CA LEU A 19 -8.17 -26.72 -20.47
C LEU A 19 -8.40 -25.78 -21.64
N TYR A 20 -9.57 -25.86 -22.24
CA TYR A 20 -9.93 -24.92 -23.30
C TYR A 20 -11.47 -24.86 -23.42
N SER A 21 -11.93 -23.78 -24.00
CA SER A 21 -13.37 -23.66 -24.32
C SER A 21 -13.63 -24.09 -25.75
N ASP A 22 -14.81 -24.67 -25.97
CA ASP A 22 -15.33 -24.93 -27.29
C ASP A 22 -16.78 -24.47 -27.29
N LYS A 23 -17.02 -23.26 -27.80
CA LYS A 23 -18.29 -22.53 -27.68
C LYS A 23 -18.64 -22.29 -26.21
N ASN A 24 -19.74 -22.86 -25.72
CA ASN A 24 -20.21 -22.71 -24.34
C ASN A 24 -19.85 -23.90 -23.45
N ALA A 25 -18.96 -24.75 -23.92
CA ALA A 25 -18.45 -25.89 -23.15
C ALA A 25 -17.00 -25.63 -22.72
N VAL A 26 -16.61 -26.26 -21.62
CA VAL A 26 -15.21 -26.30 -21.21
C VAL A 26 -14.74 -27.74 -21.25
N LYS A 27 -13.64 -27.95 -21.95
CA LYS A 27 -13.06 -29.26 -22.20
C LYS A 27 -11.68 -29.37 -21.56
N ALA A 28 -11.28 -30.60 -21.29
CA ALA A 28 -9.97 -30.91 -20.72
C ALA A 28 -9.33 -32.07 -21.47
N TYR A 29 -8.03 -31.92 -21.70
CA TYR A 29 -7.18 -33.00 -22.18
C TYR A 29 -6.17 -33.35 -21.11
N ASP A 30 -6.15 -34.60 -20.67
CA ASP A 30 -5.21 -35.07 -19.65
C ASP A 30 -3.91 -35.46 -20.35
N ALA A 31 -2.89 -34.62 -20.18
CA ALA A 31 -1.59 -34.74 -20.85
C ALA A 31 -0.74 -35.87 -20.27
N GLU A 32 -1.01 -36.29 -19.05
CA GLU A 32 -0.25 -37.39 -18.43
C GLU A 32 -0.85 -38.74 -18.74
N ALA A 33 -2.15 -38.84 -18.66
CA ALA A 33 -2.86 -40.07 -19.04
C ALA A 33 -2.77 -40.34 -20.54
N ARG A 34 -2.54 -39.32 -21.37
CA ARG A 34 -2.47 -39.40 -22.83
C ARG A 34 -3.70 -40.08 -23.41
N GLU A 35 -4.84 -39.71 -22.88
CA GLU A 35 -6.11 -40.33 -23.36
C GLU A 35 -6.37 -39.94 -24.81
N GLU A 36 -6.95 -40.88 -25.54
CA GLU A 36 -7.28 -40.69 -26.97
C GLU A 36 -8.37 -39.64 -27.19
N HIS A 37 -9.14 -39.35 -26.15
CA HIS A 37 -10.28 -38.44 -26.27
C HIS A 37 -10.26 -37.34 -25.23
N VAL A 38 -10.64 -36.16 -25.68
CA VAL A 38 -10.84 -35.00 -24.82
C VAL A 38 -12.10 -35.21 -23.99
N LYS A 39 -12.04 -34.89 -22.70
CA LYS A 39 -13.20 -34.95 -21.81
C LYS A 39 -13.87 -33.57 -21.72
N THR A 40 -15.19 -33.57 -21.71
CA THR A 40 -15.95 -32.34 -21.44
C THR A 40 -16.13 -32.19 -19.93
N LEU A 41 -15.55 -31.17 -19.35
CA LEU A 41 -15.71 -30.86 -17.93
C LEU A 41 -17.05 -30.19 -17.65
N ILE A 42 -17.47 -29.31 -18.53
CA ILE A 42 -18.71 -28.55 -18.41
C ILE A 42 -19.38 -28.61 -19.79
N GLU A 43 -20.53 -29.26 -19.86
CA GLU A 43 -21.21 -29.49 -21.14
C GLU A 43 -21.86 -28.25 -21.71
N GLU A 44 -22.46 -27.41 -20.84
CA GLU A 44 -23.19 -26.26 -21.33
C GLU A 44 -23.27 -25.16 -20.27
N LEU A 45 -22.70 -24.02 -20.57
CA LEU A 45 -22.86 -22.82 -19.78
C LEU A 45 -24.04 -22.01 -20.33
N ALA A 46 -24.65 -21.21 -19.45
CA ALA A 46 -25.83 -20.41 -19.81
C ALA A 46 -25.43 -19.15 -20.61
N ALA A 47 -24.69 -19.36 -21.69
CA ALA A 47 -24.22 -18.29 -22.60
C ALA A 47 -23.89 -18.93 -23.95
N ASP A 48 -23.82 -18.10 -24.98
CA ASP A 48 -23.52 -18.57 -26.34
C ASP A 48 -22.06 -19.01 -26.51
N SER A 49 -21.17 -18.47 -25.68
CA SER A 49 -19.76 -18.84 -25.72
C SER A 49 -19.06 -18.46 -24.40
N VAL A 50 -17.94 -19.11 -24.16
CA VAL A 50 -16.99 -18.74 -23.08
C VAL A 50 -16.14 -17.58 -23.57
N GLN A 51 -16.14 -16.47 -22.84
CA GLN A 51 -15.34 -15.29 -23.18
C GLN A 51 -13.95 -15.34 -22.59
N GLY A 52 -13.76 -16.03 -21.46
CA GLY A 52 -12.47 -16.13 -20.81
C GLY A 52 -12.35 -17.37 -19.94
N LEU A 53 -11.13 -17.88 -19.86
CA LEU A 53 -10.81 -19.05 -19.06
C LEU A 53 -9.40 -18.89 -18.53
N THR A 54 -9.21 -19.11 -17.22
CA THR A 54 -7.89 -19.16 -16.62
C THR A 54 -7.91 -20.16 -15.47
N ALA A 55 -6.79 -20.80 -15.20
CA ALA A 55 -6.67 -21.78 -14.13
C ALA A 55 -5.58 -21.37 -13.15
N ASP A 56 -5.77 -21.75 -11.88
CA ASP A 56 -4.81 -21.45 -10.81
C ASP A 56 -4.96 -22.55 -9.75
N GLY A 57 -3.94 -23.37 -9.64
CA GLY A 57 -4.01 -24.56 -8.79
C GLY A 57 -5.11 -25.50 -9.25
N ALA A 58 -5.91 -26.01 -8.32
CA ALA A 58 -7.03 -26.90 -8.59
C ALA A 58 -8.30 -26.17 -9.04
N PHE A 59 -8.24 -24.85 -9.28
CA PHE A 59 -9.43 -24.06 -9.59
C PHE A 59 -9.35 -23.46 -10.98
N THR A 60 -10.50 -23.47 -11.66
CA THR A 60 -10.67 -22.87 -12.98
C THR A 60 -11.70 -21.74 -12.88
N TYR A 61 -11.37 -20.60 -13.48
CA TYR A 61 -12.24 -19.43 -13.56
C TYR A 61 -12.73 -19.29 -14.99
N ILE A 62 -14.03 -19.19 -15.14
CA ILE A 62 -14.69 -19.21 -16.46
C ILE A 62 -15.58 -17.98 -16.56
N ALA A 63 -15.40 -17.20 -17.60
CA ALA A 63 -16.29 -16.09 -17.92
C ALA A 63 -17.24 -16.52 -19.04
N ALA A 64 -18.56 -16.43 -18.79
CA ALA A 64 -19.58 -16.79 -19.76
C ALA A 64 -20.79 -15.86 -19.60
N GLY A 65 -21.13 -15.13 -20.65
CA GLY A 65 -22.15 -14.10 -20.60
C GLY A 65 -21.73 -12.95 -19.69
N ASP A 66 -22.60 -12.60 -18.74
CA ASP A 66 -22.32 -11.56 -17.74
C ASP A 66 -21.88 -12.14 -16.39
N SER A 67 -21.38 -13.39 -16.41
CA SER A 67 -21.07 -14.09 -15.16
C SER A 67 -19.68 -14.71 -15.19
N ILE A 68 -19.08 -14.76 -14.00
CA ILE A 68 -17.82 -15.47 -13.75
C ILE A 68 -18.12 -16.64 -12.81
N TYR A 69 -17.57 -17.78 -13.14
CA TYR A 69 -17.73 -19.02 -12.37
C TYR A 69 -16.37 -19.47 -11.89
N ARG A 70 -16.30 -19.93 -10.64
CA ARG A 70 -15.12 -20.60 -10.09
C ARG A 70 -15.45 -22.07 -9.90
N TYR A 71 -14.72 -22.93 -10.57
CA TYR A 71 -14.88 -24.37 -10.49
C TYR A 71 -13.70 -25.01 -9.78
N ASN A 72 -13.96 -26.01 -8.96
CA ASN A 72 -12.91 -26.95 -8.58
C ASN A 72 -12.72 -27.88 -9.79
N THR A 73 -11.54 -27.84 -10.39
CA THR A 73 -11.26 -28.57 -11.63
C THR A 73 -11.26 -30.09 -11.41
N VAL A 74 -10.79 -30.52 -10.23
CA VAL A 74 -10.68 -31.94 -9.87
C VAL A 74 -12.08 -32.55 -9.69
N ASP A 75 -12.94 -31.86 -8.94
CA ASP A 75 -14.29 -32.31 -8.62
C ASP A 75 -15.32 -31.93 -9.71
N ALA A 76 -14.91 -31.10 -10.66
CA ALA A 76 -15.77 -30.54 -11.72
C ALA A 76 -17.03 -29.87 -11.15
N CYS A 77 -16.92 -29.21 -10.01
CA CYS A 77 -18.05 -28.55 -9.37
C CYS A 77 -17.87 -27.04 -9.26
N CYS A 78 -18.98 -26.32 -9.49
CA CYS A 78 -18.98 -24.85 -9.33
C CYS A 78 -18.97 -24.49 -7.83
N THR A 79 -17.92 -23.85 -7.37
CA THR A 79 -17.81 -23.45 -5.97
C THR A 79 -18.39 -22.04 -5.75
N HIS A 80 -18.20 -21.14 -6.71
CA HIS A 80 -18.68 -19.76 -6.62
C HIS A 80 -19.14 -19.26 -7.98
N LYS A 81 -20.13 -18.37 -7.95
CA LYS A 81 -20.61 -17.68 -9.14
C LYS A 81 -20.77 -16.19 -8.81
N LEU A 82 -20.29 -15.33 -9.70
CA LEU A 82 -20.40 -13.89 -9.59
C LEU A 82 -21.06 -13.35 -10.85
N GLN A 83 -22.11 -12.54 -10.71
CA GLN A 83 -22.69 -11.80 -11.83
C GLN A 83 -22.06 -10.40 -11.87
N LEU A 84 -21.52 -10.02 -13.01
CA LEU A 84 -20.86 -8.73 -13.18
C LEU A 84 -21.87 -7.59 -13.21
N PRO A 85 -21.55 -6.44 -12.59
CA PRO A 85 -22.44 -5.28 -12.61
C PRO A 85 -22.68 -4.75 -14.03
N GLY A 86 -23.88 -4.24 -14.28
CA GLY A 86 -24.22 -3.60 -15.53
C GLY A 86 -24.28 -4.55 -16.74
N LYS A 87 -24.36 -5.86 -16.50
CA LYS A 87 -24.29 -6.89 -17.55
C LYS A 87 -23.03 -6.78 -18.39
N ALA A 88 -21.90 -6.54 -17.71
CA ALA A 88 -20.62 -6.40 -18.39
C ALA A 88 -20.17 -7.75 -18.97
N THR A 89 -19.49 -7.68 -20.10
CA THR A 89 -18.87 -8.83 -20.78
C THR A 89 -17.38 -8.81 -20.50
N VAL A 90 -16.81 -9.96 -20.18
CA VAL A 90 -15.38 -10.10 -19.92
C VAL A 90 -14.59 -10.06 -21.22
N ASP A 91 -13.59 -9.20 -21.29
CA ASP A 91 -12.66 -9.12 -22.42
C ASP A 91 -11.38 -9.92 -22.14
N ARG A 92 -10.86 -9.82 -20.92
CA ARG A 92 -9.64 -10.52 -20.49
C ARG A 92 -9.74 -10.88 -19.01
N MET A 93 -9.14 -11.98 -18.64
CA MET A 93 -9.13 -12.46 -17.27
C MET A 93 -7.83 -13.19 -16.97
N LEU A 94 -7.24 -12.92 -15.78
CA LEU A 94 -6.07 -13.67 -15.32
C LEU A 94 -6.04 -13.73 -13.79
N THR A 95 -5.33 -14.70 -13.25
CA THR A 95 -5.09 -14.83 -11.82
C THR A 95 -3.68 -14.37 -11.49
N ALA A 96 -3.53 -13.69 -10.36
CA ALA A 96 -2.21 -13.30 -9.84
C ALA A 96 -2.33 -13.07 -8.33
N ARG A 97 -1.40 -13.60 -7.58
CA ARG A 97 -1.43 -13.52 -6.12
C ARG A 97 -2.71 -14.19 -5.61
N ASN A 98 -3.44 -13.52 -4.73
CA ASN A 98 -4.76 -13.97 -4.25
C ASN A 98 -5.91 -13.32 -5.03
N LEU A 99 -5.64 -12.82 -6.25
CA LEU A 99 -6.60 -12.03 -7.02
C LEU A 99 -7.02 -12.72 -8.30
N LEU A 100 -8.27 -12.48 -8.67
CA LEU A 100 -8.78 -12.64 -10.03
C LEU A 100 -8.92 -11.23 -10.61
N LEU A 101 -8.23 -10.97 -11.70
CA LEU A 101 -8.18 -9.67 -12.40
C LEU A 101 -9.01 -9.80 -13.68
N VAL A 102 -9.96 -8.90 -13.86
CA VAL A 102 -10.94 -9.00 -14.94
C VAL A 102 -11.05 -7.66 -15.65
N VAL A 103 -10.76 -7.65 -16.94
CA VAL A 103 -11.09 -6.51 -17.80
C VAL A 103 -12.42 -6.82 -18.48
N SER A 104 -13.34 -5.88 -18.38
CA SER A 104 -14.70 -6.05 -18.89
C SER A 104 -15.22 -4.76 -19.51
N HIS A 105 -16.28 -4.88 -20.31
CA HIS A 105 -16.98 -3.71 -20.82
C HIS A 105 -18.50 -3.90 -20.69
N THR A 106 -19.19 -2.78 -20.43
CA THR A 106 -20.66 -2.78 -20.40
C THR A 106 -21.21 -2.64 -21.83
N PRO A 107 -22.49 -2.98 -22.06
CA PRO A 107 -23.13 -2.76 -23.35
C PRO A 107 -23.14 -1.27 -23.80
N SER A 108 -22.96 -0.34 -22.86
CA SER A 108 -22.84 1.09 -23.16
C SER A 108 -21.42 1.51 -23.56
N GLY A 109 -20.47 0.58 -23.58
CA GLY A 109 -19.09 0.85 -24.02
C GLY A 109 -18.17 1.41 -22.94
N ASN A 110 -18.53 1.26 -21.68
CA ASN A 110 -17.63 1.64 -20.59
C ASN A 110 -16.72 0.45 -20.22
N TYR A 111 -15.43 0.71 -20.15
CA TYR A 111 -14.42 -0.30 -19.88
C TYR A 111 -13.98 -0.24 -18.42
N HIS A 112 -13.78 -1.40 -17.80
CA HIS A 112 -13.43 -1.52 -16.40
C HIS A 112 -12.33 -2.56 -16.18
N LEU A 113 -11.52 -2.33 -15.16
CA LEU A 113 -10.70 -3.35 -14.55
C LEU A 113 -11.29 -3.64 -13.18
N ASP A 114 -11.76 -4.83 -12.99
CA ASP A 114 -12.33 -5.31 -11.72
C ASP A 114 -11.35 -6.26 -11.04
N MET A 115 -11.18 -6.11 -9.75
CA MET A 115 -10.33 -6.97 -8.93
C MET A 115 -11.19 -7.70 -7.92
N PHE A 116 -11.05 -8.99 -7.85
CA PHE A 116 -11.77 -9.88 -6.92
C PHE A 116 -10.76 -10.73 -6.16
N TYR A 117 -11.10 -11.14 -4.94
CA TYR A 117 -10.35 -12.22 -4.30
C TYR A 117 -10.67 -13.53 -5.03
N LYS A 118 -9.63 -14.27 -5.45
CA LYS A 118 -9.82 -15.46 -6.29
C LYS A 118 -10.48 -16.62 -5.55
N THR A 119 -10.41 -16.64 -4.22
CA THR A 119 -10.90 -17.76 -3.41
C THR A 119 -12.42 -17.77 -3.23
N ASP A 120 -13.07 -16.60 -3.25
CA ASP A 120 -14.52 -16.48 -3.02
C ASP A 120 -15.22 -15.49 -3.95
N LEU A 121 -14.49 -14.87 -4.87
CA LEU A 121 -14.96 -13.86 -5.82
C LEU A 121 -15.51 -12.60 -5.13
N GLU A 122 -15.12 -12.33 -3.88
CA GLU A 122 -15.48 -11.07 -3.22
C GLU A 122 -14.82 -9.89 -3.94
N ALA A 123 -15.64 -8.87 -4.25
CA ALA A 123 -15.17 -7.69 -4.99
C ALA A 123 -14.29 -6.80 -4.11
N ILE A 124 -13.16 -6.36 -4.66
CA ILE A 124 -12.20 -5.49 -3.98
C ILE A 124 -12.32 -4.07 -4.51
N LYS A 125 -12.13 -3.92 -5.83
CA LYS A 125 -11.98 -2.59 -6.44
C LYS A 125 -12.33 -2.65 -7.91
N THR A 126 -12.96 -1.58 -8.39
CA THR A 126 -13.20 -1.36 -9.82
C THR A 126 -12.50 -0.08 -10.24
N PHE A 127 -11.78 -0.14 -11.34
CA PHE A 127 -11.18 1.02 -11.99
C PHE A 127 -11.81 1.23 -13.36
N SER A 128 -12.15 2.47 -13.70
CA SER A 128 -12.58 2.80 -15.04
C SER A 128 -11.37 2.92 -15.96
N LEU A 129 -11.40 2.24 -17.09
CA LEU A 129 -10.37 2.36 -18.10
C LEU A 129 -10.83 3.36 -19.17
N SER A 130 -9.92 4.23 -19.59
CA SER A 130 -10.25 5.26 -20.58
C SER A 130 -10.39 4.72 -22.01
N LYS A 131 -9.92 3.48 -22.24
CA LYS A 131 -9.88 2.83 -23.56
C LYS A 131 -10.05 1.32 -23.39
N PRO A 132 -10.45 0.63 -24.46
CA PRO A 132 -10.46 -0.84 -24.41
C PRO A 132 -9.05 -1.39 -24.12
N ALA A 133 -9.00 -2.44 -23.33
CA ALA A 133 -7.76 -3.14 -23.05
C ALA A 133 -7.52 -4.21 -24.11
N ALA A 134 -6.32 -4.26 -24.63
CA ALA A 134 -5.91 -5.32 -25.55
C ALA A 134 -5.56 -6.58 -24.75
N ASP A 135 -4.75 -6.42 -23.71
CA ASP A 135 -4.38 -7.54 -22.82
C ASP A 135 -3.76 -6.99 -21.53
N MET A 136 -3.45 -7.90 -20.61
CA MET A 136 -2.83 -7.55 -19.34
C MET A 136 -1.79 -8.59 -18.91
N ALA A 137 -0.79 -8.13 -18.16
CA ALA A 137 0.28 -9.00 -17.67
C ALA A 137 0.70 -8.56 -16.27
N VAL A 138 1.14 -9.50 -15.45
CA VAL A 138 1.57 -9.22 -14.07
C VAL A 138 3.05 -9.59 -13.92
N THR A 139 3.82 -8.70 -13.28
CA THR A 139 5.15 -9.04 -12.79
C THR A 139 5.33 -8.44 -11.40
N GLY A 140 5.77 -9.26 -10.46
CA GLY A 140 5.84 -8.88 -9.06
C GLY A 140 4.46 -8.49 -8.52
N ASN A 141 4.37 -7.31 -7.95
CA ASN A 141 3.13 -6.80 -7.38
C ASN A 141 2.44 -5.79 -8.30
N LYS A 142 2.75 -5.78 -9.59
CA LYS A 142 2.21 -4.80 -10.53
C LYS A 142 1.46 -5.47 -11.68
N LEU A 143 0.30 -4.91 -11.99
CA LEU A 143 -0.48 -5.26 -13.18
C LEU A 143 -0.25 -4.19 -14.24
N TYR A 144 0.02 -4.63 -15.45
CA TYR A 144 0.21 -3.80 -16.63
C TYR A 144 -0.93 -4.10 -17.61
N VAL A 145 -1.73 -3.09 -17.93
CA VAL A 145 -2.87 -3.22 -18.86
C VAL A 145 -2.56 -2.41 -20.10
N LEU A 146 -2.45 -3.07 -21.23
CA LEU A 146 -2.25 -2.41 -22.52
C LEU A 146 -3.60 -1.94 -23.06
N THR A 147 -3.76 -0.66 -23.22
CA THR A 147 -4.99 -0.06 -23.75
C THR A 147 -4.73 0.62 -25.10
N SER A 148 -5.70 0.56 -25.99
CA SER A 148 -5.55 1.22 -27.29
C SER A 148 -6.88 1.71 -27.84
N ALA A 149 -6.85 2.93 -28.44
CA ALA A 149 -7.97 3.51 -29.16
C ALA A 149 -7.46 4.70 -29.99
N ASP A 150 -8.15 5.00 -31.08
CA ASP A 150 -7.91 6.20 -31.90
C ASP A 150 -6.46 6.33 -32.37
N GLY A 151 -5.84 5.24 -32.77
CA GLY A 151 -4.47 5.21 -33.26
C GLY A 151 -3.39 5.45 -32.20
N LYS A 152 -3.73 5.31 -30.92
CA LYS A 152 -2.78 5.51 -29.81
C LYS A 152 -2.95 4.41 -28.77
N SER A 153 -1.83 3.99 -28.21
CA SER A 153 -1.81 2.98 -27.15
C SER A 153 -1.19 3.55 -25.87
N GLY A 154 -1.51 2.91 -24.76
CA GLY A 154 -0.96 3.25 -23.45
C GLY A 154 -0.80 2.03 -22.57
N MET A 155 0.01 2.15 -21.54
CA MET A 155 0.18 1.14 -20.52
C MET A 155 -0.32 1.70 -19.20
N ASP A 156 -1.41 1.18 -18.68
CA ASP A 156 -1.93 1.51 -17.37
C ASP A 156 -1.31 0.57 -16.34
N ILE A 157 -0.82 1.14 -15.23
CA ILE A 157 -0.06 0.39 -14.22
C ILE A 157 -0.80 0.45 -12.90
N PHE A 158 -1.06 -0.71 -12.31
CA PHE A 158 -1.78 -0.85 -11.04
C PHE A 158 -0.94 -1.60 -10.02
N ASP A 159 -0.99 -1.14 -8.77
CA ASP A 159 -0.38 -1.83 -7.63
C ASP A 159 -1.40 -2.81 -7.06
N LEU A 160 -1.05 -4.10 -7.07
CA LEU A 160 -1.93 -5.18 -6.64
C LEU A 160 -1.94 -5.38 -5.11
N LYS A 161 -1.01 -4.76 -4.38
CA LYS A 161 -1.01 -4.82 -2.91
C LYS A 161 -1.87 -3.71 -2.31
N ASN A 162 -1.80 -2.53 -2.92
CA ASN A 162 -2.45 -1.33 -2.38
C ASN A 162 -3.72 -0.94 -3.14
N PHE A 163 -4.03 -1.67 -4.21
CA PHE A 163 -5.26 -1.49 -5.01
C PHE A 163 -5.40 -0.05 -5.50
N ILE A 164 -4.32 0.46 -6.13
CA ILE A 164 -4.31 1.81 -6.70
C ILE A 164 -3.79 1.78 -8.14
N GLN A 165 -4.30 2.69 -8.95
CA GLN A 165 -3.69 2.98 -10.25
C GLN A 165 -2.52 3.92 -10.00
N GLU A 166 -1.31 3.46 -10.28
CA GLU A 166 -0.11 4.24 -10.03
C GLU A 166 0.20 5.21 -11.15
N ARG A 167 0.01 4.75 -12.39
CA ARG A 167 0.50 5.52 -13.53
C ARG A 167 -0.18 5.09 -14.82
N GLN A 168 -0.22 6.00 -15.78
CA GLN A 168 -0.56 5.74 -17.17
C GLN A 168 0.60 6.23 -18.04
N VAL A 169 1.12 5.36 -18.89
CA VAL A 169 2.28 5.68 -19.75
C VAL A 169 1.85 5.64 -21.21
N SER A 170 2.04 6.73 -21.94
CA SER A 170 1.74 6.76 -23.39
C SER A 170 2.79 5.96 -24.16
N LEU A 171 2.34 5.04 -25.00
CA LEU A 171 3.20 4.29 -25.90
C LEU A 171 3.15 4.82 -27.34
N GLY A 172 2.28 5.81 -27.59
CA GLY A 172 2.05 6.30 -28.94
C GLY A 172 1.49 5.19 -29.82
N GLN A 173 2.16 4.90 -30.93
CA GLN A 173 1.74 3.83 -31.84
C GLN A 173 2.40 2.49 -31.57
N LYS A 174 3.33 2.41 -30.61
CA LYS A 174 4.13 1.18 -30.41
C LYS A 174 3.33 -0.05 -29.99
N GLY A 175 2.25 0.16 -29.27
CA GLY A 175 1.40 -0.94 -28.80
C GLY A 175 0.17 -1.21 -29.67
N LEU A 176 0.02 -0.54 -30.80
CA LEU A 176 -1.12 -0.78 -31.68
C LEU A 176 -1.06 -2.17 -32.31
N GLY A 177 -2.17 -2.87 -32.32
CA GLY A 177 -2.28 -4.21 -32.89
C GLY A 177 -1.72 -5.31 -32.00
N VAL A 178 -1.13 -4.97 -30.85
CA VAL A 178 -0.69 -6.00 -29.88
C VAL A 178 -1.94 -6.56 -29.20
N GLU A 179 -2.13 -7.86 -29.26
CA GLU A 179 -3.29 -8.55 -28.70
C GLU A 179 -2.99 -9.37 -27.46
N THR A 180 -1.71 -9.70 -27.24
CA THR A 180 -1.31 -10.55 -26.12
C THR A 180 -0.05 -9.97 -25.48
N LEU A 181 -0.01 -10.02 -24.15
CA LEU A 181 1.14 -9.59 -23.36
C LEU A 181 1.70 -10.75 -22.54
N VAL A 182 2.99 -10.71 -22.31
CA VAL A 182 3.65 -11.58 -21.33
C VAL A 182 4.65 -10.78 -20.52
N ALA A 183 4.72 -11.05 -19.24
CA ALA A 183 5.69 -10.43 -18.36
C ALA A 183 6.85 -11.39 -18.09
N ARG A 184 8.07 -10.86 -18.16
CA ARG A 184 9.29 -11.62 -17.85
C ARG A 184 10.27 -10.69 -17.15
N ASP A 185 10.66 -11.06 -15.94
CA ASP A 185 11.54 -10.25 -15.10
C ASP A 185 10.99 -8.81 -14.94
N ALA A 186 11.80 -7.81 -15.21
CA ALA A 186 11.40 -6.40 -15.10
C ALA A 186 10.94 -5.84 -16.46
N ARG A 187 10.26 -6.67 -17.26
CA ARG A 187 9.77 -6.26 -18.58
C ARG A 187 8.43 -6.90 -18.91
N VAL A 188 7.67 -6.20 -19.75
CA VAL A 188 6.45 -6.72 -20.38
C VAL A 188 6.68 -6.70 -21.88
N TYR A 189 6.34 -7.80 -22.51
CA TYR A 189 6.54 -8.00 -23.97
C TYR A 189 5.20 -8.24 -24.64
N GLY A 190 5.10 -7.80 -25.91
CA GLY A 190 4.00 -8.11 -26.80
C GLY A 190 4.49 -8.15 -28.24
N ILE A 191 3.69 -8.72 -29.14
CA ILE A 191 4.01 -8.70 -30.57
C ILE A 191 3.13 -7.64 -31.25
N ARG A 192 3.75 -6.69 -31.89
CA ARG A 192 3.10 -5.81 -32.85
C ARG A 192 3.15 -6.51 -34.21
N PRO A 193 2.03 -6.89 -34.78
CA PRO A 193 2.03 -7.63 -36.05
C PRO A 193 2.45 -6.72 -37.22
N TYR A 194 2.74 -7.34 -38.35
CA TYR A 194 2.96 -6.64 -39.61
C TYR A 194 1.72 -5.81 -39.98
N ASN A 195 1.91 -4.59 -40.39
CA ASN A 195 0.84 -3.70 -40.83
C ASN A 195 0.84 -3.61 -42.36
N PRO A 196 -0.09 -4.26 -43.07
CA PRO A 196 -0.09 -4.25 -44.52
C PRO A 196 -0.42 -2.88 -45.12
N THR A 197 -1.08 -2.00 -44.35
CA THR A 197 -1.47 -0.66 -44.84
C THR A 197 -0.27 0.29 -44.88
N THR A 198 0.60 0.23 -43.87
CA THR A 198 1.78 1.09 -43.75
C THR A 198 3.07 0.38 -44.14
N GLU A 199 3.00 -0.91 -44.45
CA GLU A 199 4.14 -1.78 -44.73
C GLU A 199 5.15 -1.80 -43.57
N GLU A 200 4.71 -1.53 -42.35
CA GLU A 200 5.57 -1.60 -41.17
C GLU A 200 5.77 -3.05 -40.76
N ALA A 201 7.03 -3.44 -40.63
CA ALA A 201 7.40 -4.80 -40.22
C ALA A 201 6.88 -5.14 -38.82
N ALA A 202 6.64 -6.41 -38.59
CA ALA A 202 6.34 -6.92 -37.24
C ALA A 202 7.49 -6.60 -36.29
N ALA A 203 7.19 -6.41 -35.01
CA ALA A 203 8.19 -6.06 -34.02
C ALA A 203 7.76 -6.55 -32.65
N ILE A 204 8.74 -6.81 -31.79
CA ILE A 204 8.48 -7.12 -30.39
C ILE A 204 8.40 -5.79 -29.63
N LEU A 205 7.26 -5.52 -29.04
CA LEU A 205 7.12 -4.42 -28.07
C LEU A 205 7.80 -4.88 -26.77
N GLU A 206 8.75 -4.10 -26.28
CA GLU A 206 9.35 -4.29 -24.97
C GLU A 206 9.03 -3.06 -24.11
N PHE A 207 8.41 -3.27 -22.97
CA PHE A 207 8.14 -2.23 -21.98
C PHE A 207 8.94 -2.53 -20.73
N ASN A 208 9.82 -1.61 -20.33
CA ASN A 208 10.66 -1.75 -19.13
C ASN A 208 9.86 -1.27 -17.92
N THR A 209 9.62 -2.14 -16.95
CA THR A 209 8.77 -1.86 -15.80
C THR A 209 9.46 -0.99 -14.74
N THR A 210 10.79 -0.90 -14.77
CA THR A 210 11.55 -0.12 -13.79
C THR A 210 11.55 1.38 -14.13
N ASN A 211 11.83 1.72 -15.40
CA ASN A 211 11.92 3.12 -15.83
C ASN A 211 10.77 3.57 -16.71
N HIS A 212 9.82 2.67 -16.99
CA HIS A 212 8.59 2.93 -17.75
C HIS A 212 8.86 3.41 -19.19
N THR A 213 9.93 2.93 -19.79
CA THR A 213 10.22 3.21 -21.20
C THR A 213 9.81 2.05 -22.09
N SER A 214 9.52 2.35 -23.35
CA SER A 214 9.13 1.33 -24.32
C SER A 214 9.99 1.44 -25.59
N LYS A 215 10.24 0.30 -26.20
CA LYS A 215 10.91 0.25 -27.51
C LYS A 215 10.29 -0.85 -28.37
N LEU A 216 10.51 -0.77 -29.66
CA LEU A 216 10.20 -1.84 -30.60
C LEU A 216 11.52 -2.51 -31.00
N ILE A 217 11.56 -3.82 -30.92
CA ILE A 217 12.70 -4.63 -31.33
C ILE A 217 12.32 -5.24 -32.68
N GLY A 218 13.12 -5.00 -33.68
CA GLY A 218 12.87 -5.53 -35.01
C GLY A 218 13.02 -7.05 -35.07
N THR A 219 12.31 -7.64 -35.98
CA THR A 219 12.31 -9.10 -36.16
C THR A 219 13.04 -9.50 -37.46
N ASP A 220 14.06 -8.73 -37.83
CA ASP A 220 14.87 -9.00 -39.02
C ASP A 220 15.43 -10.42 -38.98
N GLY A 221 15.26 -11.14 -40.07
CA GLY A 221 15.71 -12.54 -40.18
C GLY A 221 14.63 -13.56 -39.84
N ILE A 222 13.54 -13.14 -39.22
CA ILE A 222 12.39 -14.05 -38.94
C ILE A 222 11.10 -13.49 -39.51
N GLN A 223 11.18 -12.60 -40.46
CA GLN A 223 10.00 -11.92 -41.00
C GLN A 223 8.93 -12.91 -41.51
N ALA A 224 9.35 -14.05 -42.05
CA ALA A 224 8.45 -15.10 -42.50
C ALA A 224 7.56 -15.67 -41.37
N TYR A 225 8.00 -15.56 -40.13
CA TYR A 225 7.23 -16.02 -38.98
C TYR A 225 6.15 -15.00 -38.52
N PHE A 226 6.21 -13.76 -39.02
CA PHE A 226 5.31 -12.71 -38.52
C PHE A 226 4.44 -12.07 -39.62
N GLU A 227 4.50 -12.59 -40.84
CA GLU A 227 3.63 -12.12 -41.91
C GLU A 227 2.23 -12.73 -41.77
N GLY A 228 1.23 -11.88 -41.82
CA GLY A 228 -0.17 -12.27 -41.93
C GLY A 228 -0.95 -12.24 -40.62
N VAL A 229 -1.05 -13.36 -39.94
CA VAL A 229 -1.94 -13.52 -38.77
C VAL A 229 -1.30 -12.91 -37.50
N PRO A 230 -2.09 -12.32 -36.60
CA PRO A 230 -1.57 -11.83 -35.33
C PRO A 230 -0.86 -12.93 -34.52
N ALA A 231 0.32 -12.59 -34.04
CA ALA A 231 1.10 -13.55 -33.28
C ALA A 231 0.72 -13.51 -31.80
N ALA A 232 0.65 -14.70 -31.21
CA ALA A 232 0.45 -14.80 -29.75
C ALA A 232 1.81 -14.71 -29.06
N VAL A 233 1.83 -14.08 -27.90
CA VAL A 233 3.02 -13.97 -27.05
C VAL A 233 2.70 -14.65 -25.73
N LYS A 234 3.48 -15.66 -25.39
CA LYS A 234 3.24 -16.46 -24.17
C LYS A 234 4.56 -16.68 -23.42
N PRO A 235 4.52 -16.82 -22.11
CA PRO A 235 5.74 -17.14 -21.37
C PRO A 235 6.26 -18.51 -21.73
N MET A 236 7.56 -18.66 -21.69
CA MET A 236 8.24 -19.94 -21.86
C MET A 236 9.19 -20.17 -20.70
N GLY A 237 9.59 -21.39 -20.49
CA GLY A 237 10.53 -21.72 -19.42
C GLY A 237 11.84 -20.94 -19.56
N GLY A 238 12.47 -20.66 -18.44
CA GLY A 238 13.72 -19.91 -18.41
C GLY A 238 13.54 -18.45 -18.85
N ASP A 239 14.47 -17.99 -19.68
CA ASP A 239 14.55 -16.58 -20.08
C ASP A 239 13.93 -16.30 -21.45
N SER A 240 13.02 -17.14 -21.89
CA SER A 240 12.46 -17.04 -23.24
C SER A 240 10.97 -16.74 -23.22
N ILE A 241 10.49 -16.07 -24.24
CA ILE A 241 9.07 -15.92 -24.52
C ILE A 241 8.75 -16.59 -25.85
N LEU A 242 7.60 -17.25 -25.90
CA LEU A 242 7.12 -17.93 -27.09
C LEU A 242 6.50 -16.90 -28.05
N LEU A 243 6.86 -16.98 -29.32
CA LEU A 243 6.31 -16.14 -30.38
C LEU A 243 5.65 -17.07 -31.38
N ALA A 244 4.33 -17.02 -31.47
CA ALA A 244 3.56 -17.85 -32.42
C ALA A 244 3.05 -16.99 -33.57
N ASN A 245 3.01 -17.55 -34.76
CA ASN A 245 2.56 -16.89 -35.98
C ASN A 245 1.87 -17.85 -36.94
N TYR A 246 1.56 -17.37 -38.11
CA TYR A 246 0.83 -18.11 -39.13
C TYR A 246 1.46 -19.45 -39.51
N ASN A 247 2.79 -19.53 -39.58
CA ASN A 247 3.48 -20.73 -40.08
C ASN A 247 4.09 -21.62 -38.99
N GLY A 248 4.02 -21.19 -37.72
CA GLY A 248 4.66 -21.95 -36.66
C GLY A 248 4.96 -21.09 -35.43
N PHE A 249 6.03 -21.42 -34.75
CA PHE A 249 6.41 -20.66 -33.56
C PHE A 249 7.93 -20.70 -33.33
N THR A 250 8.41 -19.72 -32.59
CA THR A 250 9.82 -19.60 -32.22
C THR A 250 9.91 -19.01 -30.80
N ALA A 251 11.11 -18.76 -30.32
CA ALA A 251 11.30 -18.16 -29.01
C ALA A 251 12.27 -16.99 -29.08
N TYR A 252 11.94 -15.94 -28.32
CA TYR A 252 12.81 -14.80 -28.12
C TYR A 252 13.48 -14.92 -26.75
N ASP A 253 14.81 -14.97 -26.74
CA ASP A 253 15.61 -15.03 -25.52
C ASP A 253 15.75 -13.60 -24.97
N THR A 254 15.18 -13.34 -23.82
CA THR A 254 15.12 -11.99 -23.22
C THR A 254 16.47 -11.53 -22.67
N LYS A 255 17.38 -12.46 -22.36
CA LYS A 255 18.73 -12.14 -21.88
C LYS A 255 19.67 -11.77 -23.01
N THR A 256 19.70 -12.60 -24.05
CA THR A 256 20.63 -12.40 -25.17
C THR A 256 20.06 -11.47 -26.24
N GLY A 257 18.75 -11.25 -26.25
CA GLY A 257 18.08 -10.46 -27.26
C GLY A 257 18.01 -11.15 -28.63
N LYS A 258 18.12 -12.47 -28.65
CA LYS A 258 18.14 -13.25 -29.90
C LYS A 258 16.86 -14.07 -30.05
N ILE A 259 16.51 -14.28 -31.31
CA ILE A 259 15.42 -15.19 -31.66
C ILE A 259 16.03 -16.52 -32.02
N ARG A 260 15.47 -17.60 -31.44
CA ARG A 260 15.90 -18.97 -31.76
C ARG A 260 15.24 -19.44 -33.05
N ASP A 261 15.89 -20.39 -33.71
CA ASP A 261 15.23 -21.10 -34.82
C ASP A 261 13.93 -21.72 -34.31
N GLY A 262 12.88 -21.51 -35.06
CA GLY A 262 11.53 -21.94 -34.66
C GLY A 262 11.12 -23.23 -35.38
N ILE A 263 9.88 -23.62 -35.11
CA ILE A 263 9.24 -24.75 -35.76
C ILE A 263 8.31 -24.23 -36.83
N ILE A 264 8.46 -24.71 -38.04
CA ILE A 264 7.49 -24.52 -39.11
C ILE A 264 6.57 -25.76 -39.09
N MET A 265 5.29 -25.56 -38.84
CA MET A 265 4.36 -26.68 -38.62
C MET A 265 4.00 -27.39 -39.93
N ALA A 266 3.97 -26.68 -41.02
CA ALA A 266 3.67 -27.32 -42.33
C ALA A 266 4.32 -26.57 -43.50
N ALA A 267 4.84 -27.33 -44.44
CA ALA A 267 5.27 -26.79 -45.73
C ALA A 267 4.04 -26.81 -46.66
N GLY A 268 3.45 -25.65 -46.91
CA GLY A 268 2.30 -25.54 -47.78
C GLY A 268 1.11 -24.79 -47.23
N ASN A 269 1.26 -24.22 -46.06
CA ASN A 269 0.32 -23.26 -45.46
C ASN A 269 -1.10 -23.75 -45.19
N THR A 270 -1.28 -25.05 -44.94
CA THR A 270 -2.60 -25.60 -44.56
C THR A 270 -2.75 -25.78 -43.05
N VAL A 271 -1.67 -25.67 -42.29
CA VAL A 271 -1.66 -25.87 -40.83
C VAL A 271 -1.01 -24.64 -40.18
N TYR A 272 -1.71 -24.02 -39.26
CA TYR A 272 -1.21 -22.81 -38.60
C TYR A 272 -1.65 -22.78 -37.12
N PRO A 273 -0.76 -22.34 -36.23
CA PRO A 273 -1.12 -22.26 -34.81
C PRO A 273 -2.13 -21.15 -34.57
N THR A 274 -3.13 -21.47 -33.77
CA THR A 274 -4.20 -20.54 -33.39
C THR A 274 -4.08 -20.08 -31.95
N GLU A 275 -3.51 -20.94 -31.09
CA GLU A 275 -3.39 -20.64 -29.67
C GLU A 275 -2.22 -21.47 -29.11
N ALA A 276 -1.59 -20.96 -28.07
CA ALA A 276 -0.54 -21.69 -27.37
C ALA A 276 -0.54 -21.32 -25.88
N VAL A 277 -0.22 -22.31 -25.06
CA VAL A 277 -0.06 -22.08 -23.61
C VAL A 277 1.09 -22.92 -23.08
N GLN A 278 1.78 -22.40 -22.08
CA GLN A 278 2.90 -23.11 -21.48
C GLN A 278 2.56 -23.56 -20.07
N ASP A 279 2.88 -24.81 -19.76
CA ASP A 279 2.99 -25.31 -18.41
C ASP A 279 4.44 -25.09 -17.97
N THR A 280 4.64 -24.10 -17.09
CA THR A 280 5.98 -23.72 -16.65
C THR A 280 6.60 -24.73 -15.67
N LEU A 281 5.79 -25.52 -14.99
CA LEU A 281 6.29 -26.55 -14.08
C LEU A 281 6.87 -27.75 -14.84
N SER A 282 6.10 -28.27 -15.78
CA SER A 282 6.54 -29.43 -16.58
C SER A 282 7.43 -29.04 -17.76
N GLN A 283 7.63 -27.73 -18.01
CA GLN A 283 8.36 -27.23 -19.16
C GLN A 283 7.79 -27.74 -20.49
N ARG A 284 6.45 -27.73 -20.59
CA ARG A 284 5.76 -28.15 -21.81
C ARG A 284 5.00 -26.98 -22.42
N THR A 285 5.03 -26.91 -23.73
CA THR A 285 4.25 -25.95 -24.53
C THR A 285 3.17 -26.72 -25.30
N TYR A 286 1.92 -26.39 -25.01
CA TYR A 286 0.77 -26.92 -25.72
C TYR A 286 0.42 -25.93 -26.83
N VAL A 287 0.32 -26.44 -28.05
CA VAL A 287 0.00 -25.63 -29.23
C VAL A 287 -1.26 -26.21 -29.87
N VAL A 288 -2.26 -25.36 -30.08
CA VAL A 288 -3.46 -25.72 -30.83
C VAL A 288 -3.31 -25.14 -32.23
N TYR A 289 -3.65 -25.92 -33.22
CA TYR A 289 -3.54 -25.49 -34.62
C TYR A 289 -4.73 -25.90 -35.44
N ALA A 290 -5.01 -25.08 -36.43
CA ALA A 290 -6.01 -25.38 -37.46
C ALA A 290 -5.32 -26.05 -38.64
N ASP A 291 -5.99 -27.05 -39.20
CA ASP A 291 -5.63 -27.66 -40.47
C ASP A 291 -6.84 -27.51 -41.41
N GLU A 292 -6.66 -26.82 -42.51
CA GLU A 292 -7.72 -26.56 -43.47
C GLU A 292 -8.37 -27.83 -44.05
N ASN A 293 -7.66 -28.94 -43.93
CA ASN A 293 -8.14 -30.24 -44.42
C ASN A 293 -8.84 -31.08 -43.34
N ALA A 294 -8.87 -30.61 -42.10
CA ALA A 294 -9.46 -31.33 -40.98
C ALA A 294 -10.78 -30.67 -40.55
N GLU A 295 -11.71 -31.50 -40.09
CA GLU A 295 -13.01 -31.02 -39.59
C GLU A 295 -12.91 -30.40 -38.18
N THR A 296 -11.87 -30.79 -37.45
CA THR A 296 -11.65 -30.34 -36.07
C THR A 296 -10.22 -29.84 -35.91
N TYR A 297 -10.02 -28.96 -34.91
CA TYR A 297 -8.70 -28.49 -34.53
C TYR A 297 -7.92 -29.62 -33.89
N GLN A 298 -6.61 -29.50 -33.98
CA GLN A 298 -5.68 -30.46 -33.43
C GLN A 298 -4.66 -29.70 -32.55
N GLY A 299 -3.83 -30.42 -31.84
CA GLY A 299 -2.81 -29.86 -31.03
C GLY A 299 -1.55 -30.71 -30.97
N ALA A 300 -0.52 -30.18 -30.37
CA ALA A 300 0.69 -30.92 -30.11
C ALA A 300 1.35 -30.38 -28.83
N VAL A 301 2.10 -31.24 -28.18
CA VAL A 301 2.85 -30.90 -26.99
C VAL A 301 4.33 -30.93 -27.34
N TYR A 302 5.03 -29.89 -26.96
CA TYR A 302 6.46 -29.71 -27.22
C TYR A 302 7.21 -29.48 -25.91
N TYR A 303 8.42 -29.97 -25.82
CA TYR A 303 9.36 -29.55 -24.78
C TYR A 303 9.75 -28.08 -25.02
N SER A 304 9.56 -27.25 -24.03
CA SER A 304 9.69 -25.79 -24.22
C SER A 304 11.13 -25.34 -24.52
N ASP A 305 12.10 -26.04 -24.00
CA ASP A 305 13.51 -25.67 -24.16
C ASP A 305 14.09 -25.98 -25.56
N GLU A 306 13.64 -27.04 -26.19
CA GLU A 306 14.20 -27.53 -27.46
C GLU A 306 13.21 -27.50 -28.63
N PHE A 307 11.92 -27.27 -28.35
CA PHE A 307 10.85 -27.43 -29.33
C PHE A 307 10.76 -28.82 -29.94
N THR A 308 11.20 -29.83 -29.21
CA THR A 308 11.04 -31.22 -29.64
C THR A 308 9.63 -31.63 -29.35
N LYS A 309 8.93 -32.14 -30.38
CA LYS A 309 7.54 -32.58 -30.21
C LYS A 309 7.50 -33.84 -29.34
N GLU A 310 6.66 -33.82 -28.31
CA GLU A 310 6.46 -34.98 -27.44
C GLU A 310 5.36 -35.89 -28.00
N PHE A 311 4.18 -35.31 -28.33
CA PHE A 311 3.07 -36.05 -28.91
C PHE A 311 2.06 -35.12 -29.56
N ASP A 312 1.12 -35.69 -30.32
CA ASP A 312 0.03 -34.96 -30.95
C ASP A 312 -1.27 -35.16 -30.16
N ILE A 313 -2.14 -34.14 -30.18
CA ILE A 313 -3.48 -34.18 -29.62
C ILE A 313 -4.49 -34.10 -30.75
N TYR A 314 -5.44 -35.00 -30.75
CA TYR A 314 -6.42 -35.08 -31.83
C TYR A 314 -7.81 -34.69 -31.33
N ASP A 315 -8.62 -34.12 -32.23
CA ASP A 315 -10.03 -33.79 -32.05
C ASP A 315 -10.29 -32.82 -30.86
N LEU A 316 -9.67 -31.66 -30.90
CA LEU A 316 -9.93 -30.61 -29.91
C LEU A 316 -11.28 -29.90 -30.11
N GLY A 317 -12.05 -30.28 -31.14
CA GLY A 317 -13.32 -29.64 -31.43
C GLY A 317 -13.24 -28.66 -32.59
N ARG A 318 -14.31 -27.90 -32.79
CA ARG A 318 -14.40 -27.00 -33.96
C ARG A 318 -13.98 -25.57 -33.69
N THR A 319 -14.01 -25.15 -32.44
CA THR A 319 -13.73 -23.76 -32.09
C THR A 319 -12.97 -23.67 -30.76
N PRO A 320 -11.82 -24.38 -30.62
CA PRO A 320 -11.09 -24.31 -29.36
C PRO A 320 -10.51 -22.93 -29.15
N ALA A 321 -10.64 -22.40 -27.94
CA ALA A 321 -10.18 -21.07 -27.57
C ALA A 321 -9.89 -21.01 -26.06
N ASN A 322 -9.34 -19.92 -25.60
CA ASN A 322 -9.11 -19.64 -24.19
C ASN A 322 -8.33 -20.77 -23.48
N LEU A 323 -7.16 -21.11 -24.01
CA LEU A 323 -6.36 -22.19 -23.47
C LEU A 323 -5.77 -21.82 -22.10
N SER A 324 -5.76 -22.79 -21.19
CA SER A 324 -5.09 -22.67 -19.90
C SER A 324 -4.47 -24.02 -19.52
N ALA A 325 -3.23 -23.99 -19.07
CA ALA A 325 -2.56 -25.18 -18.58
C ALA A 325 -2.73 -25.27 -17.06
N VAL A 326 -3.15 -26.43 -16.59
CA VAL A 326 -3.20 -26.72 -15.15
C VAL A 326 -1.97 -27.56 -14.83
N PRO A 327 -1.00 -27.03 -14.09
CA PRO A 327 0.20 -27.80 -13.76
C PRO A 327 -0.11 -28.93 -12.79
N GLU A 328 0.77 -29.89 -12.75
CA GLU A 328 0.65 -31.04 -11.85
C GLU A 328 0.61 -30.58 -10.39
N PHE A 329 -0.36 -31.08 -9.65
CA PHE A 329 -0.43 -30.89 -8.21
C PHE A 329 0.38 -32.01 -7.55
N ALA A 330 1.21 -31.66 -6.60
CA ALA A 330 2.01 -32.65 -5.87
C ALA A 330 1.16 -33.59 -5.03
N ASP A 331 -0.08 -33.19 -4.74
CA ASP A 331 -1.01 -34.01 -3.96
C ASP A 331 -2.45 -33.78 -4.40
N ASN A 332 -3.13 -34.88 -4.64
CA ASN A 332 -4.57 -34.88 -4.93
C ASN A 332 -5.42 -34.59 -3.68
N GLU A 333 -4.84 -34.09 -2.60
CA GLU A 333 -5.54 -33.79 -1.35
C GLU A 333 -6.02 -32.33 -1.28
N ALA A 334 -6.27 -31.74 -2.42
CA ALA A 334 -6.95 -30.43 -2.45
C ALA A 334 -8.34 -30.43 -1.82
N UNK A 335 -8.53 -31.50 -1.56
CA UNK A 335 -9.81 -31.63 -1.04
C UNK A 335 -9.92 -31.37 0.43
N UNK A 336 -9.45 -31.23 0.70
CA UNK A 336 -9.76 -31.18 1.97
C UNK A 336 -8.72 -30.84 2.95
N UNK A 337 -8.02 -30.82 2.49
CA UNK A 337 -7.15 -30.65 3.48
C UNK A 337 -7.40 -29.43 4.21
N UNK A 338 -7.88 -29.44 4.68
CA UNK A 338 -7.97 -28.44 5.52
C UNK A 338 -6.63 -28.14 5.96
N SER A 339 -6.02 -27.54 5.35
CA SER A 339 -4.79 -26.96 5.83
C SER A 339 -5.08 -26.34 7.19
N ARG A 340 -4.65 -26.94 8.22
CA ARG A 340 -4.94 -26.46 9.57
C ARG A 340 -3.96 -25.34 9.90
N PHE A 341 -4.28 -24.14 9.46
CA PHE A 341 -3.57 -22.96 9.90
C PHE A 341 -4.09 -22.57 11.28
N SER A 342 -3.26 -22.65 12.29
CA SER A 342 -3.63 -22.17 13.62
C SER A 342 -3.04 -20.78 13.84
N MET A 343 -3.89 -19.81 14.07
CA MET A 343 -3.48 -18.43 14.31
C MET A 343 -3.86 -17.95 15.68
N SER A 344 -2.95 -17.24 16.31
CA SER A 344 -3.32 -16.36 17.41
C SER A 344 -3.58 -14.98 16.84
N PRO A 345 -4.78 -14.42 17.06
CA PRO A 345 -5.05 -13.07 16.58
C PRO A 345 -4.10 -12.07 17.23
N ASN A 346 -3.38 -11.34 16.42
CA ASN A 346 -2.45 -10.31 16.89
C ASN A 346 -3.14 -8.94 16.84
N SER A 347 -3.11 -8.25 17.98
CA SER A 347 -3.57 -6.87 18.07
C SER A 347 -2.37 -5.95 18.09
N TYR A 348 -2.34 -5.00 17.20
CA TYR A 348 -1.27 -4.01 17.12
C TYR A 348 -1.80 -2.63 17.42
N CYS A 349 -0.99 -1.81 18.08
CA CYS A 349 -1.34 -0.45 18.45
C CYS A 349 -0.51 0.54 17.62
N TYR A 350 -1.19 1.42 16.92
CA TYR A 350 -0.55 2.49 16.16
C TYR A 350 -0.73 3.81 16.87
N GLU A 351 0.39 4.47 17.18
CA GLU A 351 0.37 5.84 17.67
C GLU A 351 0.43 6.79 16.48
N MET A 352 -0.52 7.72 16.41
CA MET A 352 -0.50 8.73 15.35
C MET A 352 0.79 9.54 15.44
N GLY A 353 1.57 9.50 14.38
CA GLY A 353 2.85 10.15 14.32
C GLY A 353 3.00 11.04 13.09
N THR A 354 4.11 11.72 13.04
CA THR A 354 4.47 12.55 11.89
C THR A 354 5.18 11.72 10.82
N SER A 355 5.60 10.51 11.15
CA SER A 355 6.26 9.60 10.22
C SER A 355 5.58 8.25 10.23
N ALA A 356 5.67 7.54 9.12
CA ALA A 356 5.17 6.19 9.00
C ALA A 356 5.97 5.25 9.90
N SER A 357 5.28 4.26 10.46
CA SER A 357 5.91 3.24 11.30
C SER A 357 5.65 1.86 10.70
N ALA A 358 6.70 1.06 10.62
CA ALA A 358 6.59 -0.31 10.14
C ALA A 358 6.28 -1.26 11.30
N HIS A 359 5.32 -2.15 11.08
CA HIS A 359 4.88 -3.11 12.10
C HIS A 359 4.76 -4.50 11.50
N THR A 360 5.31 -5.50 12.18
CA THR A 360 5.10 -6.91 11.82
C THR A 360 3.73 -7.31 12.35
N ILE A 361 2.81 -7.63 11.45
CA ILE A 361 1.45 -8.02 11.83
C ILE A 361 1.25 -9.52 11.76
N TRP A 362 2.19 -10.24 11.17
CA TRP A 362 2.12 -11.68 11.03
C TRP A 362 3.53 -12.28 10.95
N LYS A 363 3.76 -13.37 11.65
CA LYS A 363 5.03 -14.10 11.54
C LYS A 363 4.80 -15.38 10.76
N SER A 364 5.70 -15.68 9.85
CA SER A 364 5.68 -16.93 9.07
C SER A 364 5.63 -18.16 9.98
N SER A 365 6.29 -18.10 11.14
CA SER A 365 6.27 -19.18 12.11
C SER A 365 4.89 -19.48 12.72
N ASN A 366 3.90 -18.62 12.47
CA ASN A 366 2.53 -18.84 12.97
C ASN A 366 1.73 -19.80 12.08
N PHE A 367 2.25 -20.15 10.90
CA PHE A 367 1.60 -21.09 10.02
C PHE A 367 2.28 -22.45 10.09
N THR A 368 1.48 -23.48 10.00
CA THR A 368 1.96 -24.85 9.78
C THR A 368 1.14 -25.45 8.65
N ASP A 369 1.81 -25.90 7.64
CA ASP A 369 1.22 -26.62 6.54
C ASP A 369 2.02 -27.90 6.31
N HIS A 370 1.33 -28.99 6.04
CA HIS A 370 1.95 -30.31 5.86
C HIS A 370 2.75 -30.40 4.56
N GLU A 371 2.30 -29.71 3.51
CA GLU A 371 2.95 -29.70 2.21
C GLU A 371 4.04 -28.61 2.09
N GLY A 372 3.98 -27.58 2.92
CA GLY A 372 5.06 -26.61 3.08
C GLY A 372 5.09 -25.43 2.10
N ASP A 373 4.31 -25.45 1.03
CA ASP A 373 4.32 -24.39 0.00
C ASP A 373 2.99 -23.62 0.01
N PHE A 374 3.01 -22.47 0.62
CA PHE A 374 1.85 -21.57 0.65
C PHE A 374 2.29 -20.11 0.58
N ASP A 375 1.42 -19.29 0.05
CA ASP A 375 1.59 -17.83 0.01
C ASP A 375 0.65 -17.16 1.00
N ILE A 376 1.08 -16.04 1.56
CA ILE A 376 0.31 -15.28 2.55
C ILE A 376 -0.03 -13.91 1.98
N TYR A 377 -1.29 -13.51 2.15
CA TYR A 377 -1.80 -12.23 1.63
C TYR A 377 -2.62 -11.52 2.69
N LEU A 378 -2.73 -10.19 2.57
CA LEU A 378 -3.64 -9.40 3.39
C LEU A 378 -4.92 -9.09 2.58
N ARG A 379 -6.08 -9.25 3.23
CA ARG A 379 -7.38 -8.90 2.66
C ARG A 379 -8.02 -7.78 3.47
N GLY A 380 -8.70 -6.86 2.79
CA GLY A 380 -9.41 -5.76 3.42
C GLY A 380 -8.59 -4.48 3.57
N LEU A 381 -7.33 -4.47 3.11
CA LEU A 381 -6.49 -3.26 3.17
C LEU A 381 -6.98 -2.15 2.23
N GLU A 382 -7.72 -2.50 1.18
CA GLU A 382 -8.30 -1.52 0.25
C GLU A 382 -9.20 -0.51 0.94
N LYS A 383 -9.68 -0.84 2.13
CA LYS A 383 -10.51 0.03 2.97
C LYS A 383 -9.69 1.09 3.72
N TYR A 384 -8.36 0.92 3.77
CA TYR A 384 -7.47 1.74 4.61
C TYR A 384 -6.28 2.25 3.77
N PRO A 385 -6.48 3.26 2.91
CA PRO A 385 -5.43 3.72 2.00
C PRO A 385 -4.20 4.35 2.68
N TRP A 386 -4.26 4.53 4.00
CA TRP A 386 -3.13 5.01 4.80
C TRP A 386 -2.27 3.86 5.36
N ILE A 387 -2.62 2.60 5.03
CA ILE A 387 -1.82 1.41 5.38
C ILE A 387 -1.23 0.85 4.08
N THR A 388 0.06 0.60 4.09
CA THR A 388 0.77 -0.01 2.96
C THR A 388 1.38 -1.32 3.41
N GLN A 389 1.11 -2.39 2.68
CA GLN A 389 1.80 -3.66 2.91
C GLN A 389 3.24 -3.53 2.39
N LEU A 390 4.22 -3.83 3.22
CA LEU A 390 5.62 -3.86 2.81
C LEU A 390 5.89 -5.15 2.02
N ASP A 391 6.91 -5.11 1.17
CA ASP A 391 7.28 -6.28 0.39
C ASP A 391 7.71 -7.43 1.31
N ASN A 392 7.50 -8.64 0.83
CA ASN A 392 7.87 -9.83 1.57
C ASN A 392 9.35 -9.79 1.90
N LEU A 393 9.64 -9.88 3.17
CA LEU A 393 11.00 -9.94 3.66
C LEU A 393 11.49 -11.38 3.61
N GLU A 394 12.79 -11.56 3.64
CA GLU A 394 13.40 -12.89 3.55
C GLU A 394 12.91 -13.86 4.64
N ASP A 395 12.37 -13.33 5.73
CA ASP A 395 11.86 -14.13 6.84
C ASP A 395 10.40 -14.60 6.63
N GLY A 396 9.74 -14.18 5.56
CA GLY A 396 8.35 -14.53 5.28
C GLY A 396 7.32 -13.82 6.16
N ASP A 397 7.76 -12.92 7.02
CA ASP A 397 6.85 -12.16 7.89
C ASP A 397 6.07 -11.13 7.08
N ILE A 398 4.81 -10.89 7.47
CA ILE A 398 4.01 -9.82 6.87
C ILE A 398 4.17 -8.55 7.70
N ARG A 399 4.60 -7.49 7.05
CA ARG A 399 4.75 -6.18 7.67
C ARG A 399 3.89 -5.14 6.94
N ILE A 400 3.35 -4.22 7.71
CA ILE A 400 2.66 -3.07 7.18
C ILE A 400 3.36 -1.80 7.64
N GLU A 401 3.24 -0.76 6.83
CA GLU A 401 3.61 0.59 7.20
C GLU A 401 2.32 1.40 7.27
N ALA A 402 2.11 2.10 8.39
CA ALA A 402 0.89 2.85 8.61
C ALA A 402 1.18 4.32 8.89
N LEU A 403 0.46 5.21 8.23
CA LEU A 403 0.58 6.65 8.45
C LEU A 403 -0.81 7.28 8.41
N TYR A 404 -1.49 7.28 9.56
CA TYR A 404 -2.80 7.88 9.69
C TYR A 404 -2.67 9.38 9.98
N ARG A 405 -3.21 10.21 9.11
CA ARG A 405 -3.12 11.67 9.23
C ARG A 405 -4.42 12.32 9.74
N GLY A 406 -5.41 11.52 10.05
CA GLY A 406 -6.66 12.01 10.63
C GLY A 406 -6.58 12.19 12.14
N THR A 407 -7.69 12.61 12.74
CA THR A 407 -7.86 12.69 14.18
C THR A 407 -8.80 11.59 14.64
N VAL A 408 -8.50 10.99 15.79
CA VAL A 408 -9.40 10.03 16.43
C VAL A 408 -9.70 10.48 17.86
N ASP A 409 -10.98 10.60 18.17
CA ASP A 409 -11.42 11.04 19.51
C ASP A 409 -11.33 9.93 20.54
N LYS A 410 -11.34 8.68 20.10
CA LYS A 410 -11.21 7.50 20.94
C LYS A 410 -10.42 6.43 20.18
N ASP A 411 -9.92 5.42 20.90
CA ASP A 411 -9.22 4.31 20.27
C ASP A 411 -10.15 3.65 19.24
N SER A 412 -9.63 3.44 18.03
CA SER A 412 -10.40 2.90 16.91
C SER A 412 -9.76 1.59 16.44
N VAL A 413 -10.54 0.52 16.48
CA VAL A 413 -10.07 -0.80 16.04
C VAL A 413 -10.47 -0.99 14.59
N ILE A 414 -9.50 -1.26 13.74
CA ILE A 414 -9.74 -1.67 12.36
C ILE A 414 -9.45 -3.18 12.24
N THR A 415 -10.18 -3.81 11.35
CA THR A 415 -10.04 -5.25 11.13
C THR A 415 -9.72 -5.53 9.66
N PHE A 416 -8.86 -6.49 9.44
CA PHE A 416 -8.58 -7.06 8.13
C PHE A 416 -8.31 -8.55 8.32
N GLN A 417 -7.96 -9.23 7.25
CA GLN A 417 -7.75 -10.68 7.30
C GLN A 417 -6.38 -11.02 6.72
N VAL A 418 -5.79 -12.07 7.26
CA VAL A 418 -4.64 -12.73 6.66
C VAL A 418 -5.16 -13.98 5.97
N GLU A 419 -4.85 -14.13 4.69
CA GLU A 419 -5.23 -15.26 3.86
C GLU A 419 -3.98 -16.05 3.51
N ALA A 420 -3.97 -17.33 3.85
CA ALA A 420 -2.95 -18.25 3.38
C ALA A 420 -3.55 -19.10 2.27
N ILE A 421 -2.83 -19.26 1.18
CA ILE A 421 -3.28 -20.04 0.01
C ILE A 421 -2.15 -21.01 -0.35
N ASP A 422 -2.45 -22.30 -0.40
CA ASP A 422 -1.50 -23.32 -0.81
C ASP A 422 -1.39 -23.40 -2.34
N ARG A 423 -0.50 -24.25 -2.80
CA ARG A 423 -0.23 -24.41 -4.23
C ARG A 423 -1.44 -24.96 -5.01
N ALA A 424 -2.29 -25.74 -4.37
CA ALA A 424 -3.51 -26.28 -4.99
C ALA A 424 -4.65 -25.24 -5.01
N GLY A 425 -4.50 -24.11 -4.33
CA GLY A 425 -5.51 -23.05 -4.25
C GLY A 425 -6.47 -23.18 -3.09
N ALA A 426 -6.22 -24.13 -2.18
CA ALA A 426 -7.00 -24.19 -0.94
C ALA A 426 -6.56 -23.02 -0.03
N SER A 427 -7.50 -22.45 0.71
CA SER A 427 -7.21 -21.24 1.46
C SER A 427 -7.81 -21.25 2.86
N THR A 428 -7.16 -20.50 3.75
CA THR A 428 -7.64 -20.25 5.10
C THR A 428 -7.55 -18.75 5.38
N LEU A 429 -8.61 -18.23 6.01
CA LEU A 429 -8.73 -16.81 6.38
C LEU A 429 -8.71 -16.68 7.89
N VAL A 430 -7.88 -15.78 8.40
CA VAL A 430 -7.84 -15.49 9.84
C VAL A 430 -7.92 -13.99 10.05
N GLY A 431 -8.79 -13.56 10.98
CA GLY A 431 -8.96 -12.15 11.32
C GLY A 431 -7.75 -11.57 12.03
N ALA A 432 -7.38 -10.35 11.66
CA ALA A 432 -6.36 -9.56 12.32
C ALA A 432 -6.93 -8.20 12.72
N THR A 433 -6.48 -7.65 13.84
CA THR A 433 -6.92 -6.35 14.32
C THR A 433 -5.73 -5.41 14.46
N TYR A 434 -6.00 -4.13 14.22
CA TYR A 434 -5.02 -3.07 14.37
C TYR A 434 -5.69 -1.90 15.05
N THR A 435 -5.14 -1.44 16.17
CA THR A 435 -5.76 -0.37 16.96
C THR A 435 -5.07 0.96 16.71
N ILE A 436 -5.81 1.94 16.22
CA ILE A 436 -5.36 3.33 16.15
C ILE A 436 -5.65 3.96 17.51
N LYS A 437 -4.61 4.34 18.23
CA LYS A 437 -4.75 4.93 19.55
C LYS A 437 -5.04 6.43 19.44
N ALA A 438 -6.03 6.89 20.20
CA ALA A 438 -6.30 8.32 20.31
C ALA A 438 -5.15 9.00 21.04
N GLN A 439 -4.54 10.00 20.41
CA GLN A 439 -3.31 10.64 20.90
C GLN A 439 -3.56 11.74 21.92
N ILE A 440 -2.67 11.81 22.93
CA ILE A 440 -2.58 13.01 23.77
C ILE A 440 -1.67 14.03 23.09
N VAL A 441 -2.12 15.27 23.04
CA VAL A 441 -1.33 16.39 22.54
C VAL A 441 -0.80 17.21 23.71
N LYS A 442 0.22 18.02 23.46
CA LYS A 442 0.75 18.90 24.51
C LYS A 442 -0.27 20.01 24.79
N PRO A 443 -0.67 20.23 26.06
CA PRO A 443 -1.55 21.35 26.38
C PRO A 443 -0.82 22.70 26.18
N THR A 444 -1.59 23.77 26.15
CA THR A 444 -1.07 25.12 25.95
C THR A 444 -1.50 26.04 27.07
N VAL A 445 -0.75 27.14 27.29
CA VAL A 445 -1.18 28.23 28.15
C VAL A 445 -2.03 29.16 27.28
N ALA A 446 -3.32 29.20 27.58
CA ALA A 446 -4.28 30.07 26.88
C ALA A 446 -4.22 31.50 27.42
N GLN A 447 -4.14 31.63 28.75
CA GLN A 447 -4.03 32.92 29.43
C GLN A 447 -3.05 32.77 30.58
N ALA A 448 -1.87 33.36 30.49
CA ALA A 448 -0.88 33.29 31.59
C ALA A 448 -1.43 33.92 32.86
N ILE A 449 -1.12 33.31 34.00
CA ILE A 449 -1.44 33.91 35.30
C ILE A 449 -0.62 35.20 35.44
N LYS A 450 -1.30 36.28 35.78
CA LYS A 450 -0.64 37.59 35.92
C LYS A 450 0.06 37.72 37.28
N ASP A 451 1.16 38.43 37.30
CA ASP A 451 1.80 38.85 38.54
C ASP A 451 0.79 39.56 39.43
N THR A 452 0.80 39.23 40.70
CA THR A 452 -0.22 39.65 41.64
C THR A 452 0.40 40.31 42.86
N THR A 453 -0.13 41.45 43.26
CA THR A 453 0.28 42.12 44.48
C THR A 453 -0.90 42.09 45.43
N THR A 454 -0.61 41.82 46.71
CA THR A 454 -1.59 41.87 47.78
C THR A 454 -0.97 42.54 48.99
N VAL A 455 -1.77 42.78 50.01
CA VAL A 455 -1.31 43.51 51.18
C VAL A 455 -1.26 42.63 52.43
N LEU A 456 -0.42 42.99 53.36
CA LEU A 456 -0.35 42.32 54.65
C LEU A 456 -1.70 42.35 55.34
N GLY A 457 -2.14 41.22 55.88
CA GLY A 457 -3.48 41.05 56.45
C GLY A 457 -4.44 40.30 55.55
N THR A 458 -4.06 40.05 54.29
CA THR A 458 -4.77 39.12 53.43
C THR A 458 -4.43 37.71 53.90
N ASP A 459 -5.44 36.91 54.25
CA ASP A 459 -5.21 35.54 54.72
C ASP A 459 -5.13 34.55 53.57
N THR A 460 -6.00 34.71 52.55
CA THR A 460 -6.12 33.76 51.45
C THR A 460 -6.40 34.52 50.15
N LEU A 461 -5.68 34.14 49.12
CA LEU A 461 -5.90 34.62 47.74
C LEU A 461 -6.36 33.47 46.89
N ARG A 462 -7.37 33.69 46.04
CA ARG A 462 -7.83 32.68 45.07
C ARG A 462 -7.65 33.19 43.65
N ILE A 463 -7.04 32.36 42.82
CA ILE A 463 -6.81 32.65 41.39
C ILE A 463 -7.50 31.56 40.57
N GLY A 464 -8.49 31.94 39.75
CA GLY A 464 -9.21 31.00 38.91
C GLY A 464 -8.29 30.44 37.82
N LEU A 465 -8.36 29.15 37.60
CA LEU A 465 -7.52 28.45 36.61
C LEU A 465 -8.31 27.98 35.38
N LYS A 466 -9.60 28.30 35.31
CA LYS A 466 -10.49 27.78 34.26
C LYS A 466 -10.00 28.12 32.86
N ASP A 467 -9.53 29.33 32.62
CA ASP A 467 -9.17 29.82 31.30
C ASP A 467 -7.63 29.95 31.13
N VAL A 468 -6.87 29.46 32.11
CA VAL A 468 -5.41 29.55 32.09
C VAL A 468 -4.80 28.59 31.08
N PHE A 469 -5.37 27.38 30.99
CA PHE A 469 -4.83 26.32 30.14
C PHE A 469 -5.87 25.84 29.14
N ALA A 470 -5.41 25.40 27.96
CA ALA A 470 -6.25 24.81 26.94
C ALA A 470 -5.69 23.44 26.53
N TYR A 471 -6.60 22.50 26.29
CA TYR A 471 -6.27 21.18 25.79
C TYR A 471 -7.25 20.85 24.66
N THR A 472 -6.71 20.55 23.48
CA THR A 472 -7.49 20.26 22.26
C THR A 472 -7.38 18.80 21.81
N GLY A 473 -6.70 17.94 22.58
CA GLY A 473 -6.57 16.52 22.26
C GLY A 473 -7.76 15.71 22.74
N THR A 474 -7.67 14.39 22.57
CA THR A 474 -8.69 13.46 23.03
C THR A 474 -8.85 13.53 24.55
N THR A 475 -10.09 13.41 25.00
CA THR A 475 -10.40 13.23 26.43
C THR A 475 -10.63 11.75 26.78
N TYR A 476 -10.62 10.87 25.78
CA TYR A 476 -10.88 9.44 25.98
C TYR A 476 -9.71 8.75 26.68
N GLY A 477 -9.96 8.25 27.90
CA GLY A 477 -8.95 7.57 28.72
C GLY A 477 -7.83 8.49 29.21
N VAL A 478 -8.09 9.79 29.34
CA VAL A 478 -7.08 10.79 29.69
C VAL A 478 -7.37 11.35 31.09
N THR A 479 -6.33 11.48 31.88
CA THR A 479 -6.36 12.19 33.15
C THR A 479 -5.78 13.59 32.97
N LEU A 480 -6.53 14.60 33.37
CA LEU A 480 -6.13 16.01 33.32
C LEU A 480 -5.93 16.49 34.75
N ALA A 481 -4.75 17.04 35.06
CA ALA A 481 -4.42 17.47 36.41
C ALA A 481 -3.70 18.81 36.40
N LYS A 482 -4.08 19.68 37.36
CA LYS A 482 -3.38 20.93 37.63
C LYS A 482 -2.65 20.78 38.97
N THR A 483 -1.38 21.18 39.02
CA THR A 483 -0.58 21.10 40.26
C THR A 483 0.27 22.37 40.38
N VAL A 484 0.65 22.71 41.59
CA VAL A 484 1.71 23.71 41.77
C VAL A 484 3.04 22.99 41.64
N SER A 485 3.80 23.35 40.64
CA SER A 485 5.09 22.66 40.32
C SER A 485 6.31 23.38 40.94
N ALA A 486 6.14 24.65 41.31
CA ALA A 486 7.19 25.38 42.03
C ALA A 486 6.61 26.47 42.90
N ASN A 487 7.21 26.64 44.08
CA ASN A 487 6.97 27.75 45.00
C ASN A 487 8.31 27.99 45.72
N ASP A 488 8.99 29.10 45.37
CA ASP A 488 10.31 29.37 45.88
C ASP A 488 10.29 30.01 47.28
N ASN A 489 9.12 30.32 47.84
CA ASN A 489 8.99 30.90 49.17
C ASN A 489 7.80 30.36 49.94
N ALA A 490 7.84 29.07 50.27
CA ALA A 490 6.78 28.40 51.03
C ALA A 490 6.65 28.94 52.46
N ALA A 491 7.65 29.70 52.95
CA ALA A 491 7.58 30.40 54.23
C ALA A 491 6.68 31.66 54.18
N LEU A 492 6.51 32.22 52.98
CA LEU A 492 5.64 33.39 52.76
C LEU A 492 4.23 32.95 52.39
N VAL A 493 4.09 31.93 51.54
CA VAL A 493 2.79 31.47 51.01
C VAL A 493 2.78 29.97 50.86
N ARG A 494 1.71 29.32 51.36
CA ARG A 494 1.41 27.91 51.09
C ARG A 494 0.37 27.85 49.99
N ASP A 495 0.57 26.89 49.09
CA ASP A 495 -0.26 26.78 47.91
C ASP A 495 -1.01 25.43 47.85
N SER A 496 -2.11 25.40 47.17
CA SER A 496 -2.87 24.19 46.84
C SER A 496 -3.81 24.46 45.66
N ILE A 497 -4.22 23.37 44.99
CA ILE A 497 -5.24 23.45 43.94
C ILE A 497 -6.56 22.93 44.47
N ASP A 498 -7.59 23.75 44.41
CA ASP A 498 -8.97 23.34 44.68
C ASP A 498 -9.58 22.86 43.36
N THR A 499 -9.67 21.55 43.19
CA THR A 499 -10.19 20.95 41.96
C THR A 499 -11.71 21.16 41.82
N ALA A 500 -12.43 21.38 42.90
CA ALA A 500 -13.89 21.59 42.83
C ALA A 500 -14.23 22.96 42.23
N THR A 501 -13.45 23.99 42.55
CA THR A 501 -13.66 25.34 42.01
C THR A 501 -12.67 25.70 40.90
N ASP A 502 -11.77 24.77 40.53
CA ASP A 502 -10.68 24.97 39.56
C ASP A 502 -9.91 26.25 39.86
N SER A 503 -9.43 26.34 41.11
CA SER A 503 -8.74 27.53 41.60
C SER A 503 -7.43 27.20 42.30
N LEU A 504 -6.42 28.06 42.10
CA LEU A 504 -5.21 28.06 42.90
C LEU A 504 -5.51 28.81 44.19
N ILE A 505 -5.27 28.21 45.34
CA ILE A 505 -5.46 28.78 46.65
C ILE A 505 -4.07 29.09 47.24
N LEU A 506 -3.84 30.34 47.62
CA LEU A 506 -2.60 30.82 48.22
C LEU A 506 -2.94 31.30 49.63
N ILE A 507 -2.44 30.58 50.64
CA ILE A 507 -2.62 30.91 52.06
C ILE A 507 -1.35 31.66 52.52
N LEU A 508 -1.54 32.94 52.85
CA LEU A 508 -0.45 33.80 53.22
C LEU A 508 -0.06 33.61 54.69
N THR A 509 1.21 33.69 54.98
CA THR A 509 1.70 33.59 56.37
C THR A 509 1.50 34.91 57.08
N PRO A 510 0.72 34.94 58.21
CA PRO A 510 0.47 36.19 58.89
C PRO A 510 1.75 36.94 59.32
N GLY A 511 1.76 38.23 59.10
CA GLY A 511 2.87 39.11 59.50
C GLY A 511 4.09 39.07 58.60
N LYS A 512 4.03 38.34 57.44
CA LYS A 512 5.17 38.29 56.53
C LYS A 512 4.91 39.06 55.25
N THR A 513 5.94 39.80 54.81
CA THR A 513 5.95 40.51 53.53
C THR A 513 7.08 39.93 52.67
N GLY A 514 7.04 40.17 51.35
CA GLY A 514 8.08 39.73 50.44
C GLY A 514 7.50 39.25 49.11
N MET A 515 8.30 38.42 48.43
CA MET A 515 7.92 37.90 47.10
C MET A 515 8.03 36.37 47.06
N ALA A 516 7.20 35.77 46.24
CA ALA A 516 7.26 34.34 45.92
C ALA A 516 7.02 34.19 44.42
N ASN A 517 7.86 33.39 43.77
CA ASN A 517 7.63 32.95 42.38
C ASN A 517 7.00 31.58 42.42
N LEU A 518 5.87 31.48 41.75
CA LEU A 518 5.10 30.22 41.69
C LEU A 518 4.95 29.75 40.25
N ALA A 519 4.88 28.43 40.09
CA ALA A 519 4.59 27.82 38.80
C ALA A 519 3.41 26.88 38.95
N VAL A 520 2.47 26.96 38.02
CA VAL A 520 1.34 26.04 37.93
C VAL A 520 1.51 25.22 36.67
N ARG A 521 1.46 23.90 36.82
CA ARG A 521 1.60 22.93 35.75
C ARG A 521 0.24 22.31 35.45
N TYR A 522 -0.06 22.19 34.16
CA TYR A 522 -1.20 21.44 33.67
C TYR A 522 -0.68 20.20 32.94
N THR A 523 -1.00 19.03 33.46
CA THR A 523 -0.52 17.74 32.98
C THR A 523 -1.65 16.96 32.36
N VAL A 524 -1.36 16.34 31.22
CA VAL A 524 -2.22 15.41 30.49
C VAL A 524 -1.54 14.05 30.51
N THR A 525 -2.19 13.03 31.08
CA THR A 525 -1.66 11.69 31.18
C THR A 525 -2.62 10.68 30.56
N LYS A 526 -2.09 9.71 29.83
CA LYS A 526 -2.87 8.58 29.32
C LYS A 526 -2.04 7.30 29.51
N GLU A 527 -2.68 6.28 30.02
CA GLU A 527 -2.01 4.99 30.25
C GLU A 527 -1.37 4.47 28.96
N GLY A 528 -0.10 4.11 29.03
CA GLY A 528 0.67 3.66 27.89
C GLY A 528 1.32 4.74 27.02
N TYR A 529 1.00 6.03 27.31
CA TYR A 529 1.49 7.17 26.51
C TYR A 529 2.37 8.15 27.31
N GLY A 530 2.52 7.91 28.63
CA GLY A 530 3.25 8.83 29.45
C GLY A 530 2.48 10.11 29.73
N GLU A 531 3.20 11.20 29.88
CA GLU A 531 2.59 12.51 30.19
C GLU A 531 3.09 13.61 29.25
N LYS A 532 2.23 14.60 29.06
CA LYS A 532 2.59 15.86 28.38
C LYS A 532 2.11 17.01 29.25
N PHE A 533 2.88 18.06 29.38
CA PHE A 533 2.53 19.16 30.27
C PHE A 533 2.97 20.51 29.72
N VAL A 534 2.40 21.56 30.35
CA VAL A 534 2.79 22.96 30.16
C VAL A 534 2.73 23.65 31.50
N GLU A 535 3.54 24.70 31.66
CA GLU A 535 3.60 25.49 32.90
C GLU A 535 3.41 26.95 32.60
N THR A 536 2.83 27.67 33.56
CA THR A 536 2.81 29.12 33.61
C THR A 536 3.37 29.57 34.95
N THR A 537 4.18 30.59 34.92
CA THR A 537 4.81 31.16 36.14
C THR A 537 4.24 32.55 36.39
N PHE A 538 4.19 32.94 37.65
CA PHE A 538 3.82 34.30 38.04
C PHE A 538 4.46 34.63 39.38
N ARG A 539 4.52 35.94 39.67
CA ARG A 539 5.11 36.45 40.90
C ARG A 539 3.99 36.97 41.81
N LEU A 540 4.04 36.55 43.07
CA LEU A 540 3.21 37.09 44.14
C LEU A 540 4.06 38.05 44.98
N VAL A 541 3.55 39.27 45.22
CA VAL A 541 4.17 40.27 46.13
C VAL A 541 3.20 40.55 47.27
N VAL A 542 3.71 40.46 48.50
CA VAL A 542 2.94 40.83 49.71
C VAL A 542 3.57 42.07 50.29
N GLU A 543 2.83 43.17 50.26
CA GLU A 543 3.31 44.47 50.72
C GLU A 543 2.73 44.87 52.07
N ASP A 544 3.46 45.62 52.84
CA ASP A 544 2.92 46.22 54.07
C ASP A 544 2.33 47.61 53.72
N PRO A 545 1.01 47.78 53.83
CA PRO A 545 0.42 49.08 53.50
C PRO A 545 0.80 50.21 54.48
N ASN A 546 1.37 49.85 55.63
CA ASN A 546 1.81 50.82 56.64
C ASN A 546 3.33 51.07 56.60
N ALA A 547 4.02 50.42 55.70
CA ALA A 547 5.46 50.65 55.58
C ALA A 547 5.72 52.11 55.14
N ILE A 548 6.49 52.85 55.95
CA ILE A 548 6.87 54.23 55.63
C ILE A 548 7.66 54.20 54.30
N SER A 549 7.18 54.97 53.34
CA SER A 549 7.82 55.08 52.00
C SER A 549 9.18 55.77 52.13
N GLY A 550 10.16 55.02 52.57
CA GLY A 550 11.53 55.52 52.72
C GLY A 550 12.57 54.58 52.10
N SER A 551 12.14 53.44 51.60
CA SER A 551 13.06 52.57 50.87
C SER A 551 12.73 52.66 49.38
N THR A 552 13.61 53.21 48.63
CA THR A 552 13.68 53.01 47.20
C THR A 552 13.53 51.51 46.91
N VAL A 553 12.47 51.14 46.24
CA VAL A 553 12.38 49.83 45.64
C VAL A 553 13.65 49.68 44.81
N ALA A 554 14.54 48.80 45.20
CA ALA A 554 15.74 48.55 44.41
C ALA A 554 15.24 48.07 43.03
N GLN A 555 15.32 48.98 42.07
CA GLN A 555 15.04 48.62 40.69
C GLN A 555 16.15 47.66 40.27
N HIS A 556 15.80 46.40 40.12
CA HIS A 556 16.76 45.38 39.68
C HIS A 556 17.01 45.52 38.19
N PHE A 557 18.17 45.07 37.77
CA PHE A 557 18.51 44.91 36.36
C PHE A 557 17.58 43.85 35.73
N GLN A 558 16.84 44.22 34.70
CA GLN A 558 15.82 43.37 34.10
C GLN A 558 15.87 43.41 32.58
N VAL A 559 15.57 42.26 31.96
CA VAL A 559 15.29 42.15 30.53
C VAL A 559 13.78 42.09 30.38
N LEU A 560 13.22 43.03 29.63
CA LEU A 560 11.77 43.18 29.55
C LEU A 560 11.12 42.28 28.48
N ALA A 561 11.94 41.81 27.49
CA ALA A 561 11.47 40.86 26.46
C ALA A 561 12.57 39.82 26.20
N ASN A 562 12.26 38.56 26.45
CA ASN A 562 13.20 37.47 26.21
C ASN A 562 12.40 36.21 25.87
N PRO A 563 12.44 35.66 24.66
CA PRO A 563 13.36 36.04 23.56
C PRO A 563 13.08 37.42 22.95
N PHE A 564 14.11 38.00 22.31
CA PHE A 564 14.03 39.25 21.61
C PHE A 564 14.36 39.08 20.11
N LYS A 565 14.00 40.08 19.30
CA LYS A 565 14.28 40.07 17.85
C LYS A 565 15.24 41.17 17.43
N ASP A 566 14.75 42.30 16.99
CA ASP A 566 15.54 43.37 16.41
C ASP A 566 16.15 44.31 17.46
N HIS A 567 15.65 44.25 18.69
CA HIS A 567 16.15 45.05 19.77
C HIS A 567 15.96 44.34 21.10
N LEU A 568 16.85 44.64 22.04
CA LEU A 568 16.79 44.10 23.39
C LEU A 568 16.33 45.24 24.31
N GLU A 569 15.21 45.03 24.99
CA GLU A 569 14.63 46.01 25.91
C GLU A 569 14.98 45.62 27.33
N ILE A 570 15.68 46.56 28.03
CA ILE A 570 16.16 46.30 29.38
C ILE A 570 15.84 47.49 30.30
N ARG A 571 15.76 47.20 31.58
CA ARG A 571 15.62 48.25 32.62
C ARG A 571 16.79 48.14 33.56
N ILE A 572 17.48 49.28 33.79
CA ILE A 572 18.58 49.35 34.74
C ILE A 572 18.25 50.37 35.85
N PRO A 573 18.67 50.10 37.09
CA PRO A 573 18.27 50.94 38.23
C PRO A 573 19.00 52.27 38.30
N GLU A 574 20.19 52.35 37.74
CA GLU A 574 21.02 53.57 37.75
C GLU A 574 21.89 53.61 36.50
N ASP A 575 22.51 54.76 36.24
CA ASP A 575 23.39 54.92 35.08
C ASP A 575 24.52 53.90 35.14
N GLY A 576 24.86 53.29 34.02
CA GLY A 576 25.96 52.34 34.01
C GLY A 576 26.16 51.66 32.65
N THR A 577 27.19 50.84 32.59
CA THR A 577 27.60 50.15 31.39
C THR A 577 26.98 48.76 31.35
N VAL A 578 26.29 48.45 30.25
CA VAL A 578 25.78 47.13 29.97
C VAL A 578 26.64 46.49 28.88
N THR A 579 27.05 45.24 29.08
CA THR A 579 27.86 44.49 28.11
C THR A 579 27.17 43.21 27.70
N LEU A 580 27.10 42.96 26.40
CA LEU A 580 26.55 41.73 25.83
C LEU A 580 27.72 40.85 25.38
N TYR A 581 27.68 39.56 25.80
CA TYR A 581 28.71 38.57 25.48
C TYR A 581 28.10 37.42 24.69
N ASP A 582 28.90 36.78 23.86
CA ASP A 582 28.56 35.49 23.33
C ASP A 582 28.76 34.37 24.39
N MET A 583 28.40 33.17 24.10
CA MET A 583 28.50 32.03 25.04
C MET A 583 29.96 31.63 25.34
N ASN A 584 30.93 32.15 24.58
CA ASN A 584 32.36 31.93 24.83
C ASN A 584 32.98 33.04 25.69
N GLY A 585 32.17 34.00 26.13
CA GLY A 585 32.63 35.09 26.98
C GLY A 585 33.26 36.29 26.24
N ARG A 586 33.14 36.29 24.89
CA ARG A 586 33.67 37.43 24.11
C ARG A 586 32.63 38.55 24.10
N ALA A 587 33.04 39.75 24.45
CA ALA A 587 32.16 40.92 24.41
C ALA A 587 31.84 41.31 22.97
N LEU A 588 30.54 41.34 22.67
CA LEU A 588 30.01 41.70 21.36
C LEU A 588 29.56 43.15 21.28
N MET A 589 29.11 43.69 22.41
CA MET A 589 28.58 45.05 22.47
C MET A 589 28.75 45.61 23.88
N GLN A 590 29.08 46.86 23.99
CA GLN A 590 29.15 47.57 25.27
C GLN A 590 28.50 48.93 25.09
N LYS A 591 27.59 49.31 26.00
CA LYS A 591 26.88 50.58 25.93
C LYS A 591 26.70 51.20 27.30
N GLN A 592 26.99 52.50 27.39
CA GLN A 592 26.65 53.32 28.55
C GLN A 592 25.16 53.69 28.44
N LEU A 593 24.38 53.41 29.47
CA LEU A 593 22.93 53.60 29.49
C LEU A 593 22.52 54.40 30.72
N GLN A 594 21.41 55.10 30.63
CA GLN A 594 20.86 55.86 31.73
C GLN A 594 19.85 55.02 32.52
N ALA A 595 19.64 55.37 33.78
CA ALA A 595 18.66 54.73 34.64
C ALA A 595 17.28 54.71 33.97
N GLY A 596 16.57 53.59 34.10
CA GLY A 596 15.26 53.40 33.48
C GLY A 596 15.26 52.38 32.34
N THR A 597 14.25 52.43 31.50
CA THR A 597 14.09 51.50 30.36
C THR A 597 14.90 51.97 29.16
N ASN A 598 15.70 51.07 28.61
CA ASN A 598 16.58 51.32 27.48
C ASN A 598 16.35 50.29 26.38
N ILE A 599 16.44 50.75 25.13
CA ILE A 599 16.31 49.90 23.96
C ILE A 599 17.68 49.80 23.26
N ILE A 600 18.17 48.59 23.15
CA ILE A 600 19.48 48.31 22.52
C ILE A 600 19.23 47.65 21.16
N PRO A 601 19.54 48.29 20.04
CA PRO A 601 19.41 47.64 18.73
C PRO A 601 20.35 46.45 18.62
N THR A 602 19.83 45.34 18.13
CA THR A 602 20.54 44.06 18.03
C THR A 602 20.50 43.46 16.64
N GLY A 603 20.13 44.24 15.63
CA GLY A 603 19.94 43.76 14.26
C GLY A 603 21.16 43.10 13.63
N THR A 604 22.36 43.37 14.13
CA THR A 604 23.62 42.78 13.62
C THR A 604 24.00 41.46 14.30
N LEU A 605 23.26 41.02 15.32
CA LEU A 605 23.55 39.76 16.01
C LEU A 605 22.94 38.59 15.24
N ALA A 606 23.53 37.41 15.36
CA ALA A 606 22.91 36.18 14.83
C ALA A 606 21.86 35.67 15.82
N ASN A 607 20.94 34.84 15.36
CA ASN A 607 20.00 34.14 16.26
C ASN A 607 20.80 33.22 17.18
N GLY A 608 20.46 33.22 18.46
CA GLY A 608 21.21 32.44 19.44
C GLY A 608 21.11 32.96 20.87
N THR A 609 21.90 32.36 21.74
CA THR A 609 21.94 32.68 23.17
C THR A 609 23.14 33.61 23.48
N TYR A 610 22.89 34.60 24.35
CA TYR A 610 23.85 35.58 24.75
C TYR A 610 23.79 35.81 26.27
N LEU A 611 24.82 36.41 26.83
CA LEU A 611 24.88 36.80 28.24
C LEU A 611 24.95 38.33 28.32
N LEU A 612 24.00 38.90 29.02
CA LEU A 612 23.90 40.34 29.21
C LEU A 612 24.33 40.67 30.64
N SER A 613 25.38 41.50 30.80
CA SER A 613 25.96 41.82 32.10
C SER A 613 25.84 43.29 32.42
N TYR A 614 25.51 43.58 33.68
CA TYR A 614 25.44 44.95 34.24
C TYR A 614 25.90 44.92 35.69
N LYS A 615 26.95 45.67 36.01
CA LYS A 615 27.49 45.80 37.40
C LYS A 615 27.68 44.47 38.13
N GLY A 616 28.13 43.43 37.40
CA GLY A 616 28.40 42.12 37.97
C GLY A 616 27.23 41.15 37.93
N GLU A 617 26.01 41.61 37.72
CA GLU A 617 24.85 40.72 37.44
C GLU A 617 24.87 40.29 35.98
N THR A 618 24.49 39.06 35.72
CA THR A 618 24.47 38.53 34.36
C THR A 618 23.15 37.77 34.09
N LEU A 619 22.49 38.13 33.01
CA LEU A 619 21.23 37.49 32.58
C LEU A 619 21.43 36.80 31.23
N LYS A 620 20.84 35.66 31.08
CA LYS A 620 20.79 34.92 29.81
C LYS A 620 19.68 35.49 28.92
N VAL A 621 20.02 35.85 27.68
CA VAL A 621 19.04 36.39 26.72
C VAL A 621 19.12 35.60 25.41
N VAL A 622 17.99 35.46 24.74
CA VAL A 622 17.87 34.66 23.53
C VAL A 622 17.35 35.54 22.40
N ARG A 623 18.06 35.54 21.26
CA ARG A 623 17.60 36.19 20.03
C ARG A 623 17.00 35.16 19.07
N GLU A 624 15.78 35.46 18.56
CA GLU A 624 15.07 34.67 17.58
C GLU A 624 14.95 35.35 16.22
#